data_79f377368159ae562a18f1c77554963b
#
_entry.id   79f377368159ae562a18f1c77554963b
#
_cell.length_a   1.000
_cell.length_b   1.000
_cell.length_c   1.000
_cell.angle_alpha   90.00
_cell.angle_beta   90.00
_cell.angle_gamma   90.00
#
_symmetry.space_group_name_H-M   'P 1'
#
loop_
_entity.id
_entity.type
_entity.pdbx_description
1 polymer ?
#
loop_
_entity_poly.entity_id
_entity_poly.type
_entity_poly.pdbx_seq_one_letter_code
_entity_poly.pdbx_strand_id
1 'polypeptide(L)'
;MNDVEIEAEALIYPTEDPEKVEKAIKTVFPKCSMSVENPSEEVRILRARENGKEALIPLQSLLRQDRIRDAARSVLMSGISNNMITFHLNKQVAFVGHISFSMPNAESPLGPITVRIRCENPIGLVEWLAPRSVAVG
;
A
#
# COMPACT_ATOMS: atom_id res chain seq x y z
N MET A 1 20.71 -5.28 -1.34
CA MET A 1 19.59 -4.66 -1.67
C MET A 1 18.60 -4.71 -0.61
N ASN A 2 18.96 -4.29 0.51
CA ASN A 2 18.13 -4.40 1.67
C ASN A 2 17.63 -3.07 2.15
N ASP A 3 17.82 -2.08 1.31
CA ASP A 3 17.44 -0.71 1.66
C ASP A 3 16.04 -0.38 1.20
N VAL A 4 15.12 -1.30 1.44
CA VAL A 4 13.71 -1.06 1.17
C VAL A 4 13.05 -0.57 2.45
N GLU A 5 12.51 0.64 2.41
CA GLU A 5 11.79 1.22 3.53
C GLU A 5 10.35 1.45 3.09
N ILE A 6 9.42 0.99 3.91
CA ILE A 6 8.00 1.04 3.59
C ILE A 6 7.28 1.86 4.63
N GLU A 7 6.44 2.78 4.18
CA GLU A 7 5.55 3.53 5.05
C GLU A 7 4.14 3.49 4.47
N ALA A 8 3.18 3.13 5.29
CA ALA A 8 1.76 3.19 4.94
C ALA A 8 1.06 4.13 5.89
N GLU A 9 0.14 4.91 5.38
CA GLU A 9 -0.54 5.93 6.15
C GLU A 9 -2.02 5.94 5.82
N ALA A 10 -2.87 6.04 6.84
CA ALA A 10 -4.31 6.16 6.64
C ALA A 10 -4.88 7.07 7.72
N LEU A 11 -5.86 7.88 7.33
CA LEU A 11 -6.59 8.69 8.29
C LEU A 11 -7.63 7.82 9.00
N ILE A 12 -7.89 8.14 10.26
CA ILE A 12 -8.98 7.52 11.02
C ILE A 12 -9.94 8.63 11.39
N TYR A 13 -11.10 8.63 10.75
CA TYR A 13 -12.14 9.62 11.01
C TYR A 13 -12.97 9.22 12.23
N PRO A 14 -13.69 10.18 12.85
CA PRO A 14 -14.48 9.87 14.06
C PRO A 14 -15.52 8.77 13.86
N THR A 15 -16.03 8.61 12.64
CA THR A 15 -17.04 7.59 12.33
C THR A 15 -16.44 6.23 12.04
N GLU A 16 -15.10 6.12 11.99
CA GLU A 16 -14.45 4.86 11.68
C GLU A 16 -14.00 4.12 12.93
N ASP A 17 -14.03 2.80 12.85
CA ASP A 17 -13.46 1.94 13.87
C ASP A 17 -11.96 1.83 13.63
N PRO A 18 -11.11 2.30 14.57
CA PRO A 18 -9.65 2.23 14.41
C PRO A 18 -9.14 0.82 14.13
N GLU A 19 -9.74 -0.19 14.73
CA GLU A 19 -9.31 -1.57 14.53
C GLU A 19 -9.51 -2.03 13.09
N LYS A 20 -10.55 -1.53 12.43
CA LYS A 20 -10.79 -1.86 11.03
C LYS A 20 -9.76 -1.21 10.12
N VAL A 21 -9.35 0.01 10.42
CA VAL A 21 -8.30 0.69 9.66
C VAL A 21 -6.96 -0.03 9.84
N GLU A 22 -6.64 -0.45 11.08
CA GLU A 22 -5.46 -1.27 11.34
C GLU A 22 -5.50 -2.56 10.55
N LYS A 23 -6.64 -3.24 10.55
CA LYS A 23 -6.79 -4.50 9.83
C LYS A 23 -6.58 -4.31 8.33
N ALA A 24 -7.07 -3.20 7.78
CA ALA A 24 -6.88 -2.90 6.36
C ALA A 24 -5.40 -2.80 6.01
N ILE A 25 -4.62 -2.09 6.83
CA ILE A 25 -3.18 -1.98 6.61
C ILE A 25 -2.49 -3.32 6.80
N LYS A 26 -2.89 -4.09 7.80
CA LYS A 26 -2.28 -5.41 8.07
C LYS A 26 -2.58 -6.45 7.00
N THR A 27 -3.60 -6.23 6.19
CA THR A 27 -3.83 -7.09 5.02
C THR A 27 -2.61 -7.06 4.10
N VAL A 28 -2.01 -5.90 3.94
CA VAL A 28 -0.87 -5.69 3.03
C VAL A 28 0.46 -5.83 3.76
N PHE A 29 0.52 -5.36 5.00
CA PHE A 29 1.75 -5.36 5.81
C PHE A 29 1.46 -5.98 7.18
N PRO A 30 1.33 -7.31 7.26
CA PRO A 30 0.88 -7.97 8.50
C PRO A 30 1.84 -7.84 9.68
N LYS A 31 3.11 -7.54 9.42
CA LYS A 31 4.14 -7.44 10.48
C LYS A 31 4.65 -6.02 10.69
N CYS A 32 3.93 -5.02 10.20
CA CYS A 32 4.36 -3.63 10.33
C CYS A 32 4.28 -3.14 11.78
N SER A 33 5.11 -2.14 12.08
CA SER A 33 5.02 -1.39 13.33
C SER A 33 4.07 -0.22 13.12
N MET A 34 3.11 -0.05 14.02
CA MET A 34 2.11 0.99 13.88
C MET A 34 2.23 2.04 14.96
N SER A 35 1.92 3.29 14.60
CA SER A 35 1.82 4.40 15.53
C SER A 35 0.63 5.27 15.13
N VAL A 36 0.06 5.98 16.10
CA VAL A 36 -1.08 6.86 15.88
C VAL A 36 -0.69 8.27 16.25
N GLU A 37 -0.95 9.22 15.36
CA GLU A 37 -0.75 10.64 15.61
C GLU A 37 -2.12 11.31 15.68
N ASN A 38 -2.23 12.34 16.52
CA ASN A 38 -3.48 13.08 16.70
C ASN A 38 -3.28 14.54 16.33
N PRO A 39 -3.26 14.88 15.01
CA PRO A 39 -3.05 16.27 14.60
C PRO A 39 -4.23 17.17 14.95
N SER A 40 -5.41 16.61 15.19
CA SER A 40 -6.59 17.33 15.63
C SER A 40 -7.46 16.39 16.46
N GLU A 41 -8.51 16.94 17.07
CA GLU A 41 -9.44 16.13 17.86
C GLU A 41 -10.34 15.28 16.96
N GLU A 42 -10.49 15.65 15.71
CA GLU A 42 -11.41 14.99 14.78
C GLU A 42 -10.79 13.88 13.97
N VAL A 43 -9.49 13.97 13.69
CA VAL A 43 -8.83 13.02 12.80
C VAL A 43 -7.54 12.53 13.42
N ARG A 44 -7.34 11.21 13.37
CA ARG A 44 -6.08 10.58 13.74
C ARG A 44 -5.39 10.08 12.49
N ILE A 45 -4.08 9.97 12.53
CA ILE A 45 -3.28 9.42 11.45
C ILE A 45 -2.66 8.12 11.95
N LEU A 46 -2.97 7.03 11.27
CA LEU A 46 -2.34 5.74 11.54
C LEU A 46 -1.18 5.57 10.57
N ARG A 47 0.02 5.38 11.12
CA ARG A 47 1.22 5.14 10.33
C ARG A 47 1.76 3.76 10.60
N ALA A 48 2.12 3.07 9.54
CA ALA A 48 2.73 1.75 9.61
C ALA A 48 4.07 1.81 8.92
N ARG A 49 5.07 1.17 9.51
CA ARG A 49 6.42 1.13 8.95
C ARG A 49 6.95 -0.28 8.98
N GLU A 50 7.69 -0.60 7.93
CA GLU A 50 8.33 -1.88 7.82
C GLU A 50 9.53 -1.74 6.89
N ASN A 51 10.54 -2.60 7.06
CA ASN A 51 11.75 -2.55 6.24
C ASN A 51 11.98 -3.90 5.60
N GLY A 52 12.66 -3.87 4.46
CA GLY A 52 13.07 -5.07 3.77
C GLY A 52 12.13 -5.49 2.66
N LYS A 53 12.70 -6.06 1.62
CA LYS A 53 11.95 -6.53 0.46
C LYS A 53 10.94 -7.61 0.83
N GLU A 54 11.27 -8.41 1.82
CA GLU A 54 10.39 -9.50 2.29
C GLU A 54 9.06 -8.98 2.81
N ALA A 55 9.03 -7.75 3.31
CA ALA A 55 7.81 -7.13 3.80
C ALA A 55 6.79 -6.91 2.67
N LEU A 56 7.24 -6.95 1.42
CA LEU A 56 6.38 -6.76 0.25
C LEU A 56 5.83 -8.08 -0.30
N ILE A 57 6.23 -9.22 0.24
CA ILE A 57 5.74 -10.51 -0.23
C ILE A 57 4.23 -10.64 -0.09
N PRO A 58 3.60 -10.22 1.00
CA PRO A 58 2.13 -10.26 1.07
C PRO A 58 1.46 -9.44 -0.02
N LEU A 59 1.99 -8.25 -0.32
CA LEU A 59 1.47 -7.42 -1.41
C LEU A 59 1.62 -8.14 -2.75
N GLN A 60 2.80 -8.69 -3.01
CA GLN A 60 3.06 -9.46 -4.23
C GLN A 60 2.07 -10.60 -4.39
N SER A 61 1.81 -11.33 -3.32
CA SER A 61 0.88 -12.44 -3.32
C SER A 61 -0.55 -12.01 -3.62
N LEU A 62 -0.98 -10.89 -3.03
CA LEU A 62 -2.31 -10.35 -3.26
C LEU A 62 -2.49 -9.87 -4.69
N LEU A 63 -1.48 -9.25 -5.28
CA LEU A 63 -1.55 -8.81 -6.67
C LEU A 63 -1.73 -9.99 -7.62
N ARG A 64 -1.08 -11.10 -7.31
CA ARG A 64 -1.21 -12.33 -8.10
C ARG A 64 -2.56 -12.97 -7.87
N GLN A 65 -3.00 -13.08 -6.62
CA GLN A 65 -4.26 -13.70 -6.24
C GLN A 65 -5.44 -12.97 -6.84
N ASP A 66 -5.43 -11.65 -6.81
CA ASP A 66 -6.52 -10.82 -7.34
C ASP A 66 -6.40 -10.60 -8.84
N ARG A 67 -5.35 -11.13 -9.48
CA ARG A 67 -5.12 -11.08 -10.93
C ARG A 67 -5.08 -9.66 -11.49
N ILE A 68 -4.43 -8.76 -10.74
CA ILE A 68 -4.33 -7.35 -11.13
C ILE A 68 -2.89 -6.91 -11.37
N ARG A 69 -1.99 -7.86 -11.67
CA ARG A 69 -0.57 -7.52 -11.82
C ARG A 69 -0.29 -6.50 -12.91
N ASP A 70 -0.97 -6.59 -14.05
CA ASP A 70 -0.73 -5.64 -15.14
C ASP A 70 -1.19 -4.24 -14.77
N ALA A 71 -2.37 -4.12 -14.17
CA ALA A 71 -2.89 -2.85 -13.68
C ALA A 71 -1.98 -2.30 -12.57
N ALA A 72 -1.56 -3.17 -11.65
CA ALA A 72 -0.66 -2.80 -10.57
C ALA A 72 0.67 -2.27 -11.11
N ARG A 73 1.25 -2.97 -12.10
CA ARG A 73 2.50 -2.54 -12.71
C ARG A 73 2.39 -1.11 -13.25
N SER A 74 1.30 -0.83 -13.94
CA SER A 74 1.06 0.49 -14.51
C SER A 74 0.98 1.57 -13.43
N VAL A 75 0.21 1.31 -12.38
CA VAL A 75 0.05 2.25 -11.27
C VAL A 75 1.38 2.47 -10.53
N LEU A 76 2.09 1.39 -10.23
CA LEU A 76 3.36 1.48 -9.50
C LEU A 76 4.41 2.22 -10.31
N MET A 77 4.52 1.93 -11.61
CA MET A 77 5.47 2.65 -12.47
C MET A 77 5.15 4.13 -12.53
N SER A 78 3.88 4.48 -12.61
CA SER A 78 3.46 5.89 -12.64
C SER A 78 3.75 6.60 -11.31
N GLY A 79 3.85 5.85 -10.22
CA GLY A 79 4.11 6.40 -8.90
C GLY A 79 5.58 6.58 -8.56
N ILE A 80 6.48 6.23 -9.46
CA ILE A 80 7.92 6.37 -9.22
C ILE A 80 8.35 7.82 -9.36
N SER A 81 9.01 8.33 -8.31
CA SER A 81 9.63 9.65 -8.33
C SER A 81 10.94 9.52 -7.56
N ASN A 82 12.07 9.73 -8.24
CA ASN A 82 13.39 9.51 -7.67
C ASN A 82 13.49 8.06 -7.17
N ASN A 83 13.83 7.86 -5.92
CA ASN A 83 13.97 6.52 -5.34
C ASN A 83 12.76 6.13 -4.52
N MET A 84 11.59 6.64 -4.86
CA MET A 84 10.36 6.37 -4.10
C MET A 84 9.23 5.97 -5.02
N ILE A 85 8.46 4.98 -4.58
CA ILE A 85 7.23 4.57 -5.24
C ILE A 85 6.08 4.97 -4.33
N THR A 86 5.13 5.75 -4.84
CA THR A 86 3.95 6.15 -4.07
C THR A 86 2.71 5.63 -4.77
N PHE A 87 1.83 5.02 -4.02
CA PHE A 87 0.55 4.56 -4.53
C PHE A 87 -0.50 4.55 -3.43
N HIS A 88 -1.75 4.42 -3.84
CA HIS A 88 -2.88 4.49 -2.92
C HIS A 88 -3.76 3.26 -3.08
N LEU A 89 -4.24 2.74 -1.95
CA LEU A 89 -5.10 1.57 -1.93
C LEU A 89 -6.45 1.93 -1.34
N ASN A 90 -7.49 1.27 -1.82
CA ASN A 90 -8.83 1.43 -1.26
C ASN A 90 -8.87 0.78 0.13
N LYS A 91 -9.20 1.59 1.12
CA LYS A 91 -9.20 1.16 2.53
C LYS A 91 -10.21 0.05 2.80
N GLN A 92 -11.39 0.16 2.24
CA GLN A 92 -12.45 -0.81 2.48
C GLN A 92 -12.17 -2.15 1.80
N VAL A 93 -11.62 -2.10 0.60
CA VAL A 93 -11.24 -3.32 -0.12
C VAL A 93 -10.11 -4.03 0.62
N ALA A 94 -9.14 -3.27 1.14
CA ALA A 94 -8.05 -3.85 1.93
C ALA A 94 -8.57 -4.50 3.21
N PHE A 95 -9.57 -3.87 3.85
CA PHE A 95 -10.16 -4.44 5.06
C PHE A 95 -10.73 -5.85 4.83
N VAL A 96 -11.29 -6.11 3.67
CA VAL A 96 -11.85 -7.44 3.36
C VAL A 96 -10.84 -8.37 2.68
N GLY A 97 -9.57 -7.99 2.67
CA GLY A 97 -8.50 -8.90 2.27
C GLY A 97 -8.12 -8.86 0.80
N HIS A 98 -8.48 -7.79 0.11
CA HIS A 98 -8.18 -7.64 -1.32
C HIS A 98 -7.43 -6.35 -1.61
N ILE A 99 -6.99 -6.18 -2.84
CA ILE A 99 -6.27 -4.99 -3.28
C ILE A 99 -7.04 -4.30 -4.40
N SER A 100 -7.25 -3.01 -4.23
CA SER A 100 -7.76 -2.15 -5.28
C SER A 100 -7.04 -0.82 -5.19
N PHE A 101 -6.46 -0.37 -6.29
CA PHE A 101 -5.77 0.91 -6.32
C PHE A 101 -6.77 2.05 -6.34
N SER A 102 -6.41 3.15 -5.70
CA SER A 102 -7.26 4.31 -5.50
C SER A 102 -6.52 5.56 -5.96
N MET A 103 -7.26 6.63 -6.16
CA MET A 103 -6.66 7.93 -6.48
C MET A 103 -6.35 8.68 -5.19
N PRO A 104 -5.35 9.61 -5.21
CA PRO A 104 -5.00 10.39 -4.02
C PRO A 104 -6.17 11.19 -3.46
N ASN A 105 -7.07 11.63 -4.33
CA ASN A 105 -8.20 12.47 -3.97
C ASN A 105 -9.40 11.68 -3.48
N ALA A 106 -9.22 10.41 -3.26
CA ALA A 106 -10.22 9.56 -2.65
C ALA A 106 -11.61 9.60 -3.28
N GLU A 107 -11.92 8.60 -4.04
CA GLU A 107 -13.29 8.35 -4.46
C GLU A 107 -14.16 8.01 -3.25
N SER A 108 -13.52 7.56 -2.17
CA SER A 108 -14.17 7.27 -0.91
C SER A 108 -14.06 8.47 0.03
N PRO A 109 -15.15 8.85 0.72
CA PRO A 109 -15.10 9.96 1.67
C PRO A 109 -14.15 9.70 2.85
N LEU A 110 -13.75 8.43 3.08
CA LEU A 110 -12.87 8.08 4.19
C LEU A 110 -11.40 8.05 3.80
N GLY A 111 -11.07 8.33 2.54
CA GLY A 111 -9.70 8.41 2.07
C GLY A 111 -9.04 7.07 1.80
N PRO A 112 -7.88 7.09 1.17
CA PRO A 112 -7.13 5.88 0.86
C PRO A 112 -6.11 5.52 1.93
N ILE A 113 -5.50 4.35 1.76
CA ILE A 113 -4.23 4.04 2.40
C ILE A 113 -3.16 4.50 1.42
N THR A 114 -2.29 5.40 1.86
CA THR A 114 -1.16 5.86 1.04
C THR A 114 0.06 5.06 1.40
N VAL A 115 0.71 4.45 0.41
CA VAL A 115 1.91 3.66 0.61
C VAL A 115 3.08 4.32 -0.11
N ARG A 116 4.19 4.44 0.59
CA ARG A 116 5.45 4.96 0.04
C ARG A 116 6.53 3.92 0.27
N ILE A 117 7.21 3.54 -0.81
CA ILE A 117 8.31 2.59 -0.74
C ILE A 117 9.55 3.29 -1.24
N ARG A 118 10.57 3.37 -0.39
CA ARG A 118 11.86 3.95 -0.76
C ARG A 118 12.85 2.82 -1.03
N CYS A 119 13.53 2.88 -2.18
CA CYS A 119 14.53 1.88 -2.52
C CYS A 119 15.47 2.42 -3.61
N GLU A 120 16.61 1.76 -3.78
CA GLU A 120 17.61 2.20 -4.75
C GLU A 120 17.20 1.97 -6.20
N ASN A 121 16.44 0.90 -6.45
CA ASN A 121 16.02 0.54 -7.80
C ASN A 121 14.51 0.33 -7.87
N PRO A 122 13.75 1.43 -7.92
CA PRO A 122 12.29 1.30 -7.93
C PRO A 122 11.74 0.55 -9.13
N ILE A 123 12.34 0.72 -10.31
CA ILE A 123 11.88 0.02 -11.51
C ILE A 123 12.05 -1.48 -11.33
N GLY A 124 13.22 -1.92 -10.85
CA GLY A 124 13.47 -3.33 -10.58
C GLY A 124 12.54 -3.90 -9.52
N LEU A 125 12.22 -3.09 -8.51
CA LEU A 125 11.29 -3.51 -7.46
C LEU A 125 9.89 -3.71 -8.02
N VAL A 126 9.43 -2.81 -8.88
CA VAL A 126 8.11 -2.94 -9.51
C VAL A 126 8.06 -4.19 -10.40
N GLU A 127 9.13 -4.46 -11.13
CA GLU A 127 9.19 -5.65 -11.96
C GLU A 127 9.11 -6.94 -11.16
N TRP A 128 9.67 -6.93 -9.97
CA TRP A 128 9.57 -8.05 -9.05
C TRP A 128 8.18 -8.16 -8.42
N LEU A 129 7.59 -7.02 -8.01
CA LEU A 129 6.28 -7.00 -7.37
C LEU A 129 5.16 -7.37 -8.34
N ALA A 130 5.21 -6.81 -9.53
CA ALA A 130 4.14 -6.93 -10.52
C ALA A 130 4.74 -7.22 -11.89
N PRO A 131 5.28 -8.44 -12.09
CA PRO A 131 5.86 -8.79 -13.38
C PRO A 131 4.77 -8.83 -14.45
N ARG A 132 5.16 -8.56 -15.67
CA ARG A 132 4.22 -8.63 -16.80
C ARG A 132 3.66 -10.04 -16.93
N SER A 133 2.37 -10.11 -17.23
CA SER A 133 1.77 -11.38 -17.56
C SER A 133 2.41 -11.89 -18.83
N VAL A 134 2.91 -13.14 -18.78
CA VAL A 134 3.46 -13.76 -19.96
C VAL A 134 2.29 -14.16 -20.84
N ALA A 135 2.27 -13.62 -22.07
CA ALA A 135 1.32 -14.08 -23.03
C ALA A 135 1.63 -15.54 -23.32
N VAL A 136 0.74 -16.42 -22.92
CA VAL A 136 0.86 -17.83 -23.26
C VAL A 136 0.46 -17.93 -24.70
N GLY A 137 1.46 -17.79 -25.54
CA GLY A 137 1.22 -17.95 -26.95
C GLY A 137 1.18 -19.39 -27.29
#